data_89097387486125c306145f156b6bfbc0
#
_entry.id   89097387486125c306145f156b6bfbc0
#
_cell.length_a   1.000
_cell.length_b   1.000
_cell.length_c   1.000
_cell.angle_alpha   90.00
_cell.angle_beta   90.00
_cell.angle_gamma   90.00
#
_symmetry.space_group_name_H-M   'P 1'
#
loop_
_entity.id
_entity.type
_entity.pdbx_description
1 polymer ?
#
loop_
_entity_poly.entity_id
_entity_poly.type
_entity_poly.pdbx_seq_one_letter_code
_entity_poly.pdbx_strand_id
1 'polypeptide(L)'
;MPLDLDLHMVIYTTVDNPDCQVFFNHKNCTGARLDLDNTEGGNNGPETITVSDYNPDQKYMIYIHEFNHDIQNTLGKSGAKVTMYSPNLSNPKEVLVPNNGSSARYWLIGCIQGQDGLTSLKIIDQLMDVNPVTDLSLCS
;
A
#
# COMPACT_ATOMS: atom_id res chain seq x y z
N MET A 1 -3.43 20.65 -4.18
CA MET A 1 -3.21 20.55 -2.73
C MET A 1 -2.67 19.19 -2.38
N PRO A 2 -1.48 19.10 -1.83
CA PRO A 2 -0.92 17.81 -1.48
C PRO A 2 -1.70 17.16 -0.34
N LEU A 3 -1.83 15.85 -0.43
CA LEU A 3 -2.43 15.03 0.61
C LEU A 3 -1.33 14.34 1.41
N ASP A 4 -1.57 14.13 2.69
CA ASP A 4 -0.73 13.25 3.49
C ASP A 4 -1.23 11.82 3.25
N LEU A 5 -0.61 11.15 2.30
CA LEU A 5 -0.95 9.80 1.90
C LEU A 5 0.05 8.83 2.51
N ASP A 6 -0.42 7.98 3.41
CA ASP A 6 0.40 7.02 4.12
C ASP A 6 0.38 5.66 3.44
N LEU A 7 1.54 5.20 3.02
CA LEU A 7 1.71 3.88 2.43
C LEU A 7 1.83 2.84 3.55
N HIS A 8 1.04 1.78 3.43
CA HIS A 8 1.02 0.67 4.38
C HIS A 8 1.29 -0.65 3.67
N MET A 9 2.04 -1.52 4.33
CA MET A 9 2.21 -2.90 3.91
C MET A 9 1.92 -3.81 5.09
N VAL A 10 0.89 -4.65 4.97
CA VAL A 10 0.51 -5.60 6.00
C VAL A 10 1.05 -6.96 5.63
N ILE A 11 1.81 -7.56 6.53
CA ILE A 11 2.45 -8.87 6.35
C ILE A 11 1.72 -9.86 7.24
N TYR A 12 1.24 -10.96 6.67
CA TYR A 12 0.46 -11.92 7.43
C TYR A 12 0.63 -13.34 6.91
N THR A 13 0.47 -14.31 7.80
CA THR A 13 0.49 -15.74 7.49
C THR A 13 -0.92 -16.27 7.34
N THR A 14 -1.82 -15.84 8.24
CA THR A 14 -3.23 -16.22 8.21
C THR A 14 -4.11 -14.99 8.17
N VAL A 15 -5.36 -15.15 7.72
CA VAL A 15 -6.30 -14.01 7.63
C VAL A 15 -6.80 -13.55 9.00
N ASP A 16 -6.49 -14.27 10.06
CA ASP A 16 -6.99 -13.94 11.39
C ASP A 16 -6.29 -12.74 12.02
N ASN A 17 -4.97 -12.64 11.81
CA ASN A 17 -4.17 -11.56 12.40
C ASN A 17 -3.00 -11.18 11.51
N PRO A 18 -2.64 -9.88 11.43
CA PRO A 18 -1.39 -9.50 10.82
C PRO A 18 -0.20 -9.92 11.68
N ASP A 19 0.89 -10.30 11.05
CA ASP A 19 2.16 -10.58 11.75
C ASP A 19 2.93 -9.30 11.98
N CYS A 20 2.91 -8.38 11.01
CA CYS A 20 3.62 -7.12 11.09
C CYS A 20 3.02 -6.14 10.09
N GLN A 21 3.12 -4.86 10.37
CA GLN A 21 2.65 -3.82 9.46
C GLN A 21 3.71 -2.73 9.35
N VAL A 22 4.13 -2.44 8.11
CA VAL A 22 5.07 -1.36 7.83
C VAL A 22 4.29 -0.11 7.48
N PHE A 23 4.51 0.97 8.22
CA PHE A 23 3.92 2.29 7.97
C PHE A 23 4.65 3.32 8.84
N PHE A 24 4.23 4.60 8.80
CA PHE A 24 4.99 5.69 9.43
C PHE A 24 5.25 5.47 10.93
N ASN A 25 4.33 4.81 11.63
CA ASN A 25 4.43 4.60 13.08
C ASN A 25 5.13 3.28 13.45
N HIS A 26 5.49 2.47 12.46
CA HIS A 26 6.22 1.21 12.64
C HIS A 26 7.00 0.92 11.36
N LYS A 27 8.18 1.51 11.24
CA LYS A 27 8.88 1.58 9.96
C LYS A 27 9.61 0.31 9.57
N ASN A 28 9.77 -0.65 10.47
CA ASN A 28 10.56 -1.84 10.21
C ASN A 28 9.80 -3.11 10.57
N CYS A 29 9.72 -4.03 9.61
CA CYS A 29 9.38 -5.42 9.82
C CYS A 29 10.54 -6.27 9.33
N THR A 30 10.54 -7.56 9.64
CA THR A 30 11.56 -8.46 9.11
C THR A 30 11.44 -8.49 7.58
N GLY A 31 12.49 -8.06 6.89
CA GLY A 31 12.56 -8.08 5.44
C GLY A 31 11.82 -6.94 4.73
N ALA A 32 11.24 -6.00 5.46
CA ALA A 32 10.54 -4.86 4.85
C ALA A 32 10.66 -3.61 5.72
N ARG A 33 10.78 -2.44 5.07
CA ARG A 33 10.92 -1.19 5.80
C ARG A 33 10.34 -0.02 5.02
N LEU A 34 9.88 0.99 5.76
CA LEU A 34 9.54 2.30 5.19
C LEU A 34 10.81 3.16 5.16
N ASP A 35 11.25 3.54 3.97
CA ASP A 35 12.49 4.29 3.81
C ASP A 35 12.32 5.78 4.08
N LEU A 36 11.17 6.32 3.68
CA LEU A 36 10.88 7.75 3.78
C LEU A 36 9.41 7.96 4.10
N ASP A 37 9.15 8.71 5.17
CA ASP A 37 7.79 9.13 5.54
C ASP A 37 7.58 10.57 5.05
N ASN A 38 6.78 10.74 4.01
CA ASN A 38 6.48 12.04 3.44
C ASN A 38 5.15 12.54 3.99
N THR A 39 5.21 13.37 5.04
CA THR A 39 4.03 13.93 5.69
C THR A 39 3.47 15.15 4.98
N GLU A 40 4.23 15.75 4.06
CA GLU A 40 3.81 16.97 3.35
C GLU A 40 3.12 16.65 2.03
N GLY A 41 3.24 15.42 1.55
CA GLY A 41 2.62 14.98 0.32
C GLY A 41 3.28 15.56 -0.92
N GLY A 42 2.73 15.20 -2.07
CA GLY A 42 2.99 15.82 -3.36
C GLY A 42 4.45 15.96 -3.73
N ASN A 43 4.95 17.18 -3.62
CA ASN A 43 6.25 17.54 -4.19
C ASN A 43 7.45 17.22 -3.33
N ASN A 44 7.25 16.70 -2.13
CA ASN A 44 8.37 16.41 -1.22
C ASN A 44 8.88 14.99 -1.35
N GLY A 45 8.50 14.33 -2.41
CA GLY A 45 8.93 12.99 -2.72
C GLY A 45 7.93 11.93 -2.26
N PRO A 46 8.00 10.74 -2.81
CA PRO A 46 7.09 9.65 -2.44
C PRO A 46 7.51 8.99 -1.13
N GLU A 47 6.54 8.34 -0.48
CA GLU A 47 6.88 7.33 0.51
C GLU A 47 7.30 6.05 -0.21
N THR A 48 8.28 5.36 0.34
CA THR A 48 8.82 4.15 -0.27
C THR A 48 8.95 3.05 0.77
N ILE A 49 8.39 1.88 0.45
CA ILE A 49 8.62 0.66 1.22
C ILE A 49 9.54 -0.24 0.40
N THR A 50 10.62 -0.69 1.02
CA THR A 50 11.55 -1.65 0.43
C THR A 50 11.36 -3.00 1.07
N VAL A 51 11.12 -4.02 0.24
CA VAL A 51 11.09 -5.42 0.68
C VAL A 51 12.39 -6.05 0.22
N SER A 52 13.29 -6.27 1.19
CA SER A 52 14.60 -6.87 0.91
C SER A 52 14.53 -8.39 0.84
N ASP A 53 13.53 -8.99 1.49
CA ASP A 53 13.41 -10.43 1.58
C ASP A 53 11.94 -10.80 1.81
N TYR A 54 11.32 -11.41 0.79
CA TYR A 54 9.96 -11.95 0.94
C TYR A 54 9.99 -13.27 1.66
N ASN A 55 9.14 -13.40 2.69
CA ASN A 55 8.94 -14.70 3.36
C ASN A 55 7.95 -15.51 2.52
N PRO A 56 8.34 -16.69 2.03
CA PRO A 56 7.47 -17.49 1.15
C PRO A 56 6.19 -17.98 1.82
N ASP A 57 6.14 -17.99 3.16
CA ASP A 57 4.96 -18.41 3.91
C ASP A 57 3.99 -17.27 4.21
N GLN A 58 4.33 -16.06 3.82
CA GLN A 58 3.54 -14.87 4.15
C GLN A 58 2.96 -14.22 2.90
N LYS A 59 1.91 -13.44 3.13
CA LYS A 59 1.27 -12.58 2.13
C LYS A 59 1.46 -11.13 2.52
N TYR A 60 1.41 -10.24 1.53
CA TYR A 60 1.69 -8.83 1.68
C TYR A 60 0.56 -8.03 1.06
N MET A 61 -0.20 -7.32 1.90
CA MET A 61 -1.28 -6.43 1.47
C MET A 61 -0.76 -5.01 1.42
N ILE A 62 -1.01 -4.32 0.32
CA ILE A 62 -0.54 -2.95 0.11
C ILE A 62 -1.74 -2.03 0.00
N TYR A 63 -1.79 -1.00 0.85
CA TYR A 63 -2.83 0.02 0.76
C TYR A 63 -2.30 1.40 1.14
N ILE A 64 -3.06 2.42 0.77
CA ILE A 64 -2.78 3.81 1.12
C ILE A 64 -3.92 4.34 1.96
N HIS A 65 -3.59 5.11 2.99
CA HIS A 65 -4.52 5.79 3.86
C HIS A 65 -4.36 7.30 3.69
N GLU A 66 -5.47 8.00 3.47
CA GLU A 66 -5.50 9.46 3.49
C GLU A 66 -5.58 9.94 4.94
N PHE A 67 -4.45 10.34 5.49
CA PHE A 67 -4.33 10.62 6.91
C PHE A 67 -5.12 11.87 7.33
N ASN A 68 -5.09 12.93 6.50
CA ASN A 68 -5.68 14.23 6.87
C ASN A 68 -7.20 14.28 6.74
N HIS A 69 -7.83 13.28 6.11
CA HIS A 69 -9.28 13.21 5.91
C HIS A 69 -9.85 14.49 5.26
N ASP A 70 -9.16 15.00 4.26
CA ASP A 70 -9.54 16.20 3.56
C ASP A 70 -10.73 15.90 2.63
N ILE A 71 -11.86 16.55 2.86
CA ILE A 71 -13.07 16.31 2.05
C ILE A 71 -13.01 16.98 0.68
N GLN A 72 -12.12 17.94 0.48
CA GLN A 72 -11.95 18.60 -0.82
C GLN A 72 -10.91 17.92 -1.69
N ASN A 73 -9.88 17.34 -1.07
CA ASN A 73 -8.78 16.66 -1.75
C ASN A 73 -8.79 15.19 -1.36
N THR A 74 -9.80 14.46 -1.83
CA THR A 74 -9.99 13.05 -1.48
C THR A 74 -9.04 12.16 -2.29
N LEU A 75 -8.88 10.90 -1.86
CA LEU A 75 -8.14 9.91 -2.63
C LEU A 75 -8.68 9.79 -4.05
N GLY A 76 -10.02 9.78 -4.21
CA GLY A 76 -10.64 9.64 -5.52
C GLY A 76 -10.41 10.82 -6.45
N LYS A 77 -9.84 11.91 -5.96
CA LYS A 77 -9.48 13.10 -6.74
C LYS A 77 -7.98 13.34 -6.79
N SER A 78 -7.20 12.54 -6.06
CA SER A 78 -5.78 12.84 -5.82
C SER A 78 -4.89 12.58 -7.02
N GLY A 79 -5.28 11.69 -7.91
CA GLY A 79 -4.39 11.23 -8.97
C GLY A 79 -3.21 10.41 -8.44
N ALA A 80 -3.32 9.88 -7.23
CA ALA A 80 -2.24 9.12 -6.60
C ALA A 80 -1.86 7.89 -7.42
N LYS A 81 -0.58 7.54 -7.36
CA LYS A 81 -0.04 6.43 -8.13
C LYS A 81 0.95 5.67 -7.27
N VAL A 82 0.90 4.35 -7.36
CA VAL A 82 1.91 3.47 -6.76
C VAL A 82 2.71 2.83 -7.88
N THR A 83 4.02 2.92 -7.79
CA THR A 83 4.93 2.30 -8.73
C THR A 83 5.75 1.25 -7.99
N MET A 84 5.81 0.05 -8.56
CA MET A 84 6.47 -1.10 -7.93
C MET A 84 7.55 -1.63 -8.84
N TYR A 85 8.74 -1.81 -8.28
CA TYR A 85 9.94 -2.28 -8.97
C TYR A 85 10.39 -3.61 -8.41
N SER A 86 10.88 -4.49 -9.29
CA SER A 86 11.53 -5.73 -8.88
C SER A 86 12.60 -6.10 -9.90
N PRO A 87 13.75 -6.64 -9.46
CA PRO A 87 14.77 -7.10 -10.41
C PRO A 87 14.27 -8.15 -11.40
N ASN A 88 13.20 -8.87 -11.04
CA ASN A 88 12.62 -9.91 -11.88
C ASN A 88 11.64 -9.39 -12.91
N LEU A 89 11.33 -8.09 -12.87
CA LEU A 89 10.40 -7.47 -13.81
C LEU A 89 11.16 -6.55 -14.75
N SER A 90 10.93 -6.70 -16.05
CA SER A 90 11.56 -5.83 -17.05
C SER A 90 10.99 -4.41 -17.02
N ASN A 91 9.72 -4.27 -16.60
CA ASN A 91 9.06 -2.98 -16.48
C ASN A 91 8.42 -2.87 -15.10
N PRO A 92 8.42 -1.65 -14.49
CA PRO A 92 7.71 -1.47 -13.22
C PRO A 92 6.21 -1.65 -13.40
N LYS A 93 5.54 -2.04 -12.33
CA LYS A 93 4.08 -2.08 -12.28
C LYS A 93 3.57 -0.78 -11.69
N GLU A 94 2.59 -0.18 -12.36
CA GLU A 94 1.95 1.06 -11.88
C GLU A 94 0.47 0.82 -11.64
N VAL A 95 -0.04 1.36 -10.53
CA VAL A 95 -1.46 1.33 -10.22
C VAL A 95 -1.89 2.75 -9.92
N LEU A 96 -2.90 3.23 -10.65
CA LEU A 96 -3.46 4.56 -10.46
C LEU A 96 -4.72 4.46 -9.60
N VAL A 97 -4.89 5.40 -8.69
CA VAL A 97 -6.10 5.47 -7.89
C VAL A 97 -7.32 5.69 -8.80
N PRO A 98 -8.46 5.03 -8.52
CA PRO A 98 -9.67 5.31 -9.30
C PRO A 98 -10.05 6.79 -9.21
N ASN A 99 -10.28 7.42 -10.36
CA ASN A 99 -10.65 8.84 -10.45
C ASN A 99 -12.19 8.96 -10.52
N ASN A 100 -12.84 8.68 -9.39
CA ASN A 100 -14.29 8.64 -9.31
C ASN A 100 -14.90 9.63 -8.32
N GLY A 101 -14.08 10.51 -7.74
CA GLY A 101 -14.55 11.50 -6.77
C GLY A 101 -14.94 10.91 -5.41
N SER A 102 -14.67 9.65 -5.16
CA SER A 102 -15.01 8.98 -3.90
C SER A 102 -14.36 9.69 -2.72
N SER A 103 -15.09 9.79 -1.61
CA SER A 103 -14.58 10.30 -0.34
C SER A 103 -13.98 9.20 0.54
N ALA A 104 -13.89 7.97 0.04
CA ALA A 104 -13.25 6.87 0.76
C ALA A 104 -11.81 7.22 1.11
N ARG A 105 -11.37 6.79 2.30
CA ARG A 105 -10.07 7.19 2.85
C ARG A 105 -8.99 6.14 2.69
N TYR A 106 -9.34 4.97 2.21
CA TYR A 106 -8.41 3.87 2.01
C TYR A 106 -8.44 3.44 0.56
N TRP A 107 -7.26 3.18 0.03
CA TRP A 107 -7.11 2.65 -1.32
C TRP A 107 -6.35 1.33 -1.22
N LEU A 108 -7.08 0.23 -1.35
CA LEU A 108 -6.47 -1.10 -1.40
C LEU A 108 -5.89 -1.32 -2.79
N ILE A 109 -4.57 -1.37 -2.86
CA ILE A 109 -3.86 -1.48 -4.13
C ILE A 109 -3.82 -2.91 -4.61
N GLY A 110 -3.36 -3.82 -3.75
CA GLY A 110 -3.25 -5.21 -4.13
C GLY A 110 -2.53 -6.04 -3.11
N CYS A 111 -2.28 -7.30 -3.49
CA CYS A 111 -1.71 -8.30 -2.62
C CYS A 111 -0.62 -9.09 -3.34
N ILE A 112 0.41 -9.48 -2.59
CA ILE A 112 1.56 -10.22 -3.09
C ILE A 112 1.68 -11.52 -2.31
N GLN A 113 1.97 -12.63 -3.01
CA GLN A 113 2.34 -13.90 -2.39
C GLN A 113 3.85 -13.90 -2.15
N GLY A 114 4.29 -14.13 -0.93
CA GLY A 114 5.71 -14.07 -0.59
C GLY A 114 6.57 -15.05 -1.36
N GLN A 115 6.01 -16.20 -1.72
CA GLN A 115 6.75 -17.21 -2.49
C GLN A 115 7.21 -16.69 -3.84
N ASP A 116 6.37 -15.91 -4.52
CA ASP A 116 6.65 -15.45 -5.88
C ASP A 116 7.02 -13.96 -5.94
N GLY A 117 6.91 -13.25 -4.84
CA GLY A 117 7.22 -11.85 -4.79
C GLY A 117 6.32 -11.01 -5.68
N LEU A 118 6.85 -9.91 -6.20
CA LEU A 118 6.07 -8.95 -6.97
C LEU A 118 5.47 -9.52 -8.25
N THR A 119 6.03 -10.60 -8.80
CA THR A 119 5.44 -11.25 -9.98
C THR A 119 4.06 -11.83 -9.71
N SER A 120 3.73 -12.07 -8.44
CA SER A 120 2.42 -12.58 -8.02
C SER A 120 1.40 -11.51 -7.71
N LEU A 121 1.73 -10.24 -7.92
CA LEU A 121 0.84 -9.13 -7.56
C LEU A 121 -0.54 -9.30 -8.15
N LYS A 122 -1.53 -9.35 -7.26
CA LYS A 122 -2.95 -9.31 -7.63
C LYS A 122 -3.42 -7.88 -7.39
N ILE A 123 -3.72 -7.18 -8.47
CA ILE A 123 -4.19 -5.79 -8.38
C ILE A 123 -5.68 -5.81 -8.03
N ILE A 124 -6.05 -5.10 -6.96
CA ILE A 124 -7.45 -4.94 -6.53
C ILE A 124 -7.94 -3.55 -6.89
N ASP A 125 -7.15 -2.52 -6.62
CA ASP A 125 -7.39 -1.12 -7.02
C ASP A 125 -8.79 -0.64 -6.62
N GLN A 126 -9.08 -0.72 -5.31
CA GLN A 126 -10.39 -0.39 -4.79
C GLN A 126 -10.33 0.66 -3.68
N LEU A 127 -11.14 1.70 -3.82
CA LEU A 127 -11.34 2.69 -2.74
C LEU A 127 -12.39 2.15 -1.76
N MET A 128 -12.14 2.33 -0.45
CA MET A 128 -13.02 1.81 0.58
C MET A 128 -12.98 2.68 1.84
N ASP A 129 -14.07 2.62 2.61
CA ASP A 129 -14.20 3.41 3.85
C ASP A 129 -13.69 2.68 5.07
N VAL A 130 -13.40 1.39 4.95
CA VAL A 130 -12.93 0.54 6.05
C VAL A 130 -11.46 0.27 5.87
N ASN A 131 -10.70 0.29 6.97
CA ASN A 131 -9.27 0.00 6.92
C ASN A 131 -9.05 -1.44 6.43
N PRO A 132 -8.33 -1.64 5.31
CA PRO A 132 -8.13 -2.99 4.76
C PRO A 132 -7.49 -3.99 5.72
N VAL A 133 -6.69 -3.52 6.69
CA VAL A 133 -6.06 -4.41 7.66
C VAL A 133 -7.08 -5.16 8.53
N THR A 134 -8.31 -4.65 8.64
CA THR A 134 -9.36 -5.30 9.41
C THR A 134 -9.99 -6.49 8.69
N ASP A 135 -9.66 -6.69 7.40
CA ASP A 135 -10.18 -7.83 6.63
C ASP A 135 -9.11 -8.34 5.67
N LEU A 136 -8.24 -9.19 6.18
CA LEU A 136 -7.15 -9.77 5.38
C LEU A 136 -7.65 -10.74 4.30
N SER A 137 -8.92 -11.17 4.40
CA SER A 137 -9.51 -12.02 3.37
C SER A 137 -9.73 -11.30 2.04
N LEU A 138 -9.61 -9.97 2.04
CA LEU A 138 -9.68 -9.19 0.80
C LEU A 138 -8.63 -9.62 -0.23
N CYS A 139 -7.55 -10.25 0.24
CA CYS A 139 -6.48 -10.77 -0.62
C CYS A 139 -6.72 -12.21 -1.09
N SER A 140 -7.79 -12.83 -0.65
CA SER A 140 -8.04 -14.24 -0.98
C SER A 140 -8.56 -14.44 -2.40
#